data_c3ea9ac08524502ef9b9440db6d8e6a7
#
_entry.id   c3ea9ac08524502ef9b9440db6d8e6a7
#
_cell.length_a   1.000
_cell.length_b   1.000
_cell.length_c   1.000
_cell.angle_alpha   90.00
_cell.angle_beta   90.00
_cell.angle_gamma   90.00
#
_symmetry.space_group_name_H-M   'P 1'
#
loop_
_entity.id
_entity.type
_entity.pdbx_description
1 polymer ?
#
loop_
_entity_poly.entity_id
_entity_poly.type
_entity_poly.pdbx_seq_one_letter_code
_entity_poly.pdbx_strand_id
1 'polypeptide(L)'
;MVKVDSKGRVTIPQTVRDALGISPGMYLVLIADADKREIVLSPIAANARNVVEINVEMEDRPGALAEVAKTLSDLNVDIIVSRCASIARGKAGTCTIIADTTRSGIEPEDLKQKIEEVPVVRYVKVRRFSGPVVSL
;
A
#
# COMPACT_ATOMS: atom_id res chain seq x y z
N MET A 1 14.84 18.68 10.59
CA MET A 1 14.78 17.57 11.59
C MET A 1 13.49 17.68 12.39
N VAL A 2 12.92 16.55 12.75
CA VAL A 2 11.79 16.48 13.69
C VAL A 2 12.19 15.66 14.90
N LYS A 3 11.58 15.97 16.04
CA LYS A 3 11.92 15.31 17.31
C LYS A 3 10.75 14.48 17.80
N VAL A 4 11.05 13.25 18.24
CA VAL A 4 10.06 12.38 18.87
C VAL A 4 9.88 12.81 20.32
N ASP A 5 8.64 13.03 20.75
CA ASP A 5 8.34 13.35 22.15
C ASP A 5 8.21 12.09 23.02
N SER A 6 7.92 12.28 24.32
CA SER A 6 7.82 11.17 25.27
C SER A 6 6.66 10.20 24.98
N LYS A 7 5.70 10.60 24.15
CA LYS A 7 4.58 9.77 23.75
C LYS A 7 4.75 9.15 22.35
N GLY A 8 5.94 9.28 21.77
CA GLY A 8 6.23 8.75 20.45
C GLY A 8 5.67 9.58 19.29
N ARG A 9 5.33 10.85 19.52
CA ARG A 9 4.74 11.73 18.50
C ARG A 9 5.81 12.59 17.84
N VAL A 10 5.58 12.87 16.56
CA VAL A 10 6.32 13.90 15.82
C VAL A 10 5.30 14.86 15.21
N THR A 11 5.69 16.12 15.05
CA THR A 11 4.88 17.10 14.32
C THR A 11 5.31 17.09 12.87
N ILE A 12 4.34 16.94 11.97
CA ILE A 12 4.59 17.14 10.54
C ILE A 12 4.69 18.64 10.30
N PRO A 13 5.86 19.16 9.85
CA PRO A 13 6.05 20.59 9.64
C PRO A 13 5.01 21.19 8.67
N GLN A 14 4.66 22.46 8.87
CA GLN A 14 3.70 23.17 8.03
C GLN A 14 4.07 23.13 6.55
N THR A 15 5.34 23.29 6.21
CA THR A 15 5.81 23.26 4.83
C THR A 15 5.53 21.91 4.16
N VAL A 16 5.67 20.80 4.91
CA VAL A 16 5.37 19.45 4.43
C VAL A 16 3.87 19.26 4.28
N ARG A 17 3.10 19.70 5.27
CA ARG A 17 1.63 19.62 5.22
C ARG A 17 1.08 20.37 4.00
N ASP A 18 1.56 21.57 3.76
CA ASP A 18 1.15 22.39 2.61
C ASP A 18 1.53 21.74 1.28
N ALA A 19 2.74 21.20 1.19
CA ALA A 19 3.22 20.56 -0.03
C ALA A 19 2.42 19.28 -0.38
N LEU A 20 1.94 18.55 0.63
CA LEU A 20 1.22 17.30 0.44
C LEU A 20 -0.30 17.44 0.59
N GLY A 21 -0.81 18.63 0.86
CA GLY A 21 -2.24 18.86 1.05
C GLY A 21 -2.79 18.16 2.30
N ILE A 22 -1.98 18.06 3.36
CA ILE A 22 -2.39 17.42 4.62
C ILE A 22 -3.11 18.44 5.49
N SER A 23 -4.36 18.14 5.82
CA SER A 23 -5.22 18.98 6.66
C SER A 23 -5.65 18.24 7.92
N PRO A 24 -6.02 18.98 9.00
CA PRO A 24 -6.55 18.34 10.20
C PRO A 24 -7.74 17.42 9.90
N GLY A 25 -7.74 16.25 10.54
CA GLY A 25 -8.79 15.25 10.36
C GLY A 25 -8.56 14.26 9.22
N MET A 26 -7.59 14.52 8.36
CA MET A 26 -7.25 13.56 7.30
C MET A 26 -6.59 12.30 7.86
N TYR A 27 -6.86 11.17 7.22
CA TYR A 27 -6.18 9.93 7.52
C TYR A 27 -4.96 9.76 6.62
N LEU A 28 -3.90 9.20 7.19
CA LEU A 28 -2.68 8.83 6.49
C LEU A 28 -2.46 7.34 6.65
N VAL A 29 -2.03 6.67 5.60
CA VAL A 29 -1.52 5.30 5.71
C VAL A 29 -0.09 5.38 6.23
N LEU A 30 0.19 4.64 7.31
CA LEU A 30 1.53 4.52 7.88
C LEU A 30 2.09 3.15 7.58
N ILE A 31 3.25 3.11 6.94
CA ILE A 31 4.00 1.89 6.70
C ILE A 31 5.38 2.05 7.31
N ALA A 32 5.75 1.11 8.18
CA ALA A 32 7.09 1.04 8.75
C ALA A 32 7.86 -0.11 8.10
N ASP A 33 9.05 0.17 7.62
CA ASP A 33 9.98 -0.82 7.06
C ASP A 33 11.15 -0.97 8.02
N ALA A 34 11.20 -2.09 8.73
CA ALA A 34 12.22 -2.34 9.75
C ALA A 34 13.61 -2.52 9.14
N ASP A 35 13.71 -3.15 7.98
CA ASP A 35 15.00 -3.38 7.31
C ASP A 35 15.63 -2.08 6.85
N LYS A 36 14.85 -1.19 6.27
CA LYS A 36 15.30 0.13 5.82
C LYS A 36 15.31 1.16 6.94
N ARG A 37 14.70 0.85 8.09
CA ARG A 37 14.53 1.77 9.23
C ARG A 37 13.87 3.08 8.79
N GLU A 38 12.77 2.97 8.06
CA GLU A 38 12.01 4.12 7.59
C GLU A 38 10.52 3.99 7.87
N ILE A 39 9.86 5.13 7.94
CA ILE A 39 8.41 5.24 8.05
C ILE A 39 7.92 6.03 6.85
N VAL A 40 6.92 5.51 6.16
CA VAL A 40 6.24 6.23 5.08
C VAL A 40 4.83 6.59 5.54
N LEU A 41 4.46 7.85 5.35
CA LEU A 41 3.11 8.35 5.59
C LEU A 41 2.54 8.82 4.25
N SER A 42 1.44 8.25 3.84
CA SER A 42 0.79 8.59 2.56
C SER A 42 -0.63 9.08 2.80
N PRO A 43 -0.99 10.28 2.32
CA PRO A 43 -2.35 10.78 2.47
C PRO A 43 -3.36 9.90 1.74
N ILE A 44 -4.53 9.71 2.35
CA ILE A 44 -5.67 9.04 1.75
C ILE A 44 -6.63 10.13 1.26
N ALA A 45 -7.22 9.93 0.09
CA ALA A 45 -8.23 10.87 -0.43
C ALA A 45 -9.36 11.06 0.59
N ALA A 46 -9.82 12.30 0.76
CA ALA A 46 -10.82 12.64 1.77
C ALA A 46 -12.13 11.88 1.62
N ASN A 47 -12.46 11.45 0.39
CA ASN A 47 -13.66 10.68 0.09
C ASN A 47 -13.43 9.16 0.07
N ALA A 48 -12.24 8.70 0.39
CA ALA A 48 -11.94 7.27 0.45
C ALA A 48 -12.71 6.61 1.60
N ARG A 49 -13.39 5.50 1.30
CA ARG A 49 -14.21 4.77 2.26
C ARG A 49 -13.78 3.33 2.41
N ASN A 50 -13.19 2.77 1.37
CA ASN A 50 -12.80 1.38 1.31
C ASN A 50 -11.33 1.28 0.93
N VAL A 51 -10.50 1.05 1.93
CA VAL A 51 -9.06 0.85 1.73
C VAL A 51 -8.74 -0.59 2.07
N VAL A 52 -7.96 -1.24 1.22
CA VAL A 52 -7.56 -2.63 1.38
C VAL A 52 -6.05 -2.76 1.44
N GLU A 53 -5.60 -3.80 2.12
CA GLU A 53 -4.21 -4.26 2.10
C GLU A 53 -4.14 -5.51 1.24
N ILE A 54 -3.28 -5.47 0.23
CA ILE A 54 -3.05 -6.57 -0.69
C ILE A 54 -1.62 -7.06 -0.46
N ASN A 55 -1.48 -8.30 -0.04
CA ASN A 55 -0.19 -8.96 0.07
C ASN A 55 -0.10 -9.97 -1.06
N VAL A 56 0.80 -9.75 -1.99
CA VAL A 56 0.94 -10.57 -3.17
C VAL A 56 2.36 -11.11 -3.29
N GLU A 57 2.46 -12.43 -3.49
CA GLU A 57 3.69 -13.09 -3.90
C GLU A 57 3.62 -13.33 -5.39
N MET A 58 4.67 -12.92 -6.09
CA MET A 58 4.72 -13.02 -7.55
C MET A 58 6.10 -13.44 -8.01
N GLU A 59 6.22 -13.80 -9.29
CA GLU A 59 7.50 -14.06 -9.92
C GLU A 59 8.37 -12.80 -9.85
N ASP A 60 9.62 -12.95 -9.44
CA ASP A 60 10.59 -11.84 -9.42
C ASP A 60 11.22 -11.70 -10.81
N ARG A 61 10.48 -11.03 -11.70
CA ARG A 61 10.93 -10.74 -13.06
C ARG A 61 10.48 -9.35 -13.49
N PRO A 62 11.19 -8.74 -14.46
CA PRO A 62 10.79 -7.43 -14.97
C PRO A 62 9.34 -7.42 -15.45
N GLY A 63 8.59 -6.40 -15.06
CA GLY A 63 7.20 -6.23 -15.46
C GLY A 63 6.16 -6.95 -14.60
N ALA A 64 6.57 -7.79 -13.62
CA ALA A 64 5.63 -8.51 -12.77
C ALA A 64 4.71 -7.56 -11.99
N LEU A 65 5.30 -6.57 -11.31
CA LEU A 65 4.51 -5.57 -10.58
C LEU A 65 3.61 -4.77 -11.53
N ALA A 66 4.11 -4.45 -12.72
CA ALA A 66 3.34 -3.71 -13.72
C ALA A 66 2.09 -4.46 -14.17
N GLU A 67 2.15 -5.79 -14.29
CA GLU A 67 1.00 -6.61 -14.63
C GLU A 67 -0.08 -6.54 -13.54
N VAL A 68 0.33 -6.64 -12.28
CA VAL A 68 -0.59 -6.51 -11.14
C VAL A 68 -1.17 -5.10 -11.07
N ALA A 69 -0.34 -4.08 -11.22
CA ALA A 69 -0.77 -2.69 -11.18
C ALA A 69 -1.76 -2.37 -12.32
N LYS A 70 -1.54 -2.93 -13.51
CA LYS A 70 -2.47 -2.78 -14.63
C LYS A 70 -3.83 -3.40 -14.31
N THR A 71 -3.85 -4.58 -13.74
CA THR A 71 -5.09 -5.25 -13.33
C THR A 71 -5.86 -4.38 -12.33
N LEU A 72 -5.18 -3.82 -11.34
CA LEU A 72 -5.81 -2.91 -10.36
C LEU A 72 -6.36 -1.66 -11.05
N SER A 73 -5.60 -1.07 -11.96
CA SER A 73 -6.04 0.11 -12.72
C SER A 73 -7.28 -0.19 -13.58
N ASP A 74 -7.30 -1.33 -14.25
CA ASP A 74 -8.44 -1.76 -15.08
C ASP A 74 -9.71 -1.98 -14.23
N LEU A 75 -9.56 -2.28 -12.95
CA LEU A 75 -10.65 -2.45 -12.00
C LEU A 75 -11.04 -1.14 -11.29
N ASN A 76 -10.45 0.00 -11.66
CA ASN A 76 -10.62 1.29 -10.99
C ASN A 76 -10.21 1.26 -9.50
N VAL A 77 -9.17 0.51 -9.20
CA VAL A 77 -8.57 0.45 -7.87
C VAL A 77 -7.32 1.34 -7.89
N ASP A 78 -7.28 2.32 -6.99
CA ASP A 78 -6.18 3.27 -6.90
C ASP A 78 -5.14 2.81 -5.89
N ILE A 79 -3.89 2.66 -6.32
CA ILE A 79 -2.79 2.31 -5.43
C ILE A 79 -2.39 3.56 -4.64
N ILE A 80 -2.46 3.48 -3.31
CA ILE A 80 -2.01 4.55 -2.41
C ILE A 80 -0.51 4.45 -2.22
N VAL A 81 -0.02 3.25 -1.89
CA VAL A 81 1.40 2.99 -1.69
C VAL A 81 1.68 1.51 -1.90
N SER A 82 2.87 1.20 -2.40
CA SER A 82 3.32 -0.19 -2.54
C SER A 82 4.76 -0.33 -2.06
N ARG A 83 5.06 -1.48 -1.48
CA ARG A 83 6.39 -1.87 -1.03
C ARG A 83 6.66 -3.28 -1.48
N CYS A 84 7.75 -3.47 -2.19
CA CYS A 84 8.12 -4.77 -2.72
C CYS A 84 9.52 -5.17 -2.25
N ALA A 85 9.71 -6.45 -2.04
CA ALA A 85 11.00 -7.04 -1.68
C ALA A 85 11.17 -8.37 -2.40
N SER A 86 12.41 -8.69 -2.75
CA SER A 86 12.73 -9.99 -3.32
C SER A 86 12.82 -11.02 -2.18
N ILE A 87 12.10 -12.13 -2.31
CA ILE A 87 12.22 -13.28 -1.40
C ILE A 87 13.39 -14.16 -1.85
N ALA A 88 13.40 -14.47 -3.15
CA ALA A 88 14.46 -15.25 -3.79
C ALA A 88 14.74 -14.58 -5.15
N ARG A 89 15.86 -13.90 -5.23
CA ARG A 89 16.22 -13.07 -6.38
C ARG A 89 16.11 -13.87 -7.68
N GLY A 90 15.36 -13.31 -8.65
CA GLY A 90 15.10 -13.95 -9.92
C GLY A 90 14.04 -15.05 -9.89
N LYS A 91 13.47 -15.38 -8.72
CA LYS A 91 12.47 -16.45 -8.57
C LYS A 91 11.15 -15.93 -8.01
N ALA A 92 11.20 -15.29 -6.84
CA ALA A 92 9.99 -14.83 -6.16
C ALA A 92 10.22 -13.49 -5.48
N GLY A 93 9.19 -12.65 -5.50
CA GLY A 93 9.13 -11.40 -4.76
C GLY A 93 7.79 -11.28 -4.06
N THR A 94 7.75 -10.43 -3.05
CA THR A 94 6.51 -10.10 -2.35
C THR A 94 6.28 -8.60 -2.39
N CYS A 95 5.02 -8.20 -2.53
CA CYS A 95 4.61 -6.80 -2.47
C CYS A 95 3.46 -6.64 -1.49
N THR A 96 3.54 -5.58 -0.68
CA THR A 96 2.41 -5.09 0.10
C THR A 96 1.89 -3.84 -0.60
N ILE A 97 0.62 -3.87 -0.98
CA ILE A 97 -0.04 -2.78 -1.69
C ILE A 97 -1.20 -2.30 -0.84
N ILE A 98 -1.23 -1.02 -0.53
CA ILE A 98 -2.39 -0.37 0.08
C ILE A 98 -3.13 0.34 -1.03
N ALA A 99 -4.40 0.02 -1.20
CA ALA A 99 -5.19 0.51 -2.32
C ALA A 99 -6.57 0.98 -1.88
N ASP A 100 -7.07 1.98 -2.59
CA ASP A 100 -8.41 2.52 -2.41
C ASP A 100 -9.35 1.89 -3.45
N THR A 101 -10.33 1.13 -2.98
CA THR A 101 -11.33 0.47 -3.80
C THR A 101 -12.65 1.23 -3.86
N THR A 102 -12.71 2.45 -3.33
CA THR A 102 -13.95 3.22 -3.23
C THR A 102 -14.61 3.44 -4.59
N ARG A 103 -13.83 3.80 -5.61
CA ARG A 103 -14.35 4.02 -6.97
C ARG A 103 -14.77 2.72 -7.65
N SER A 104 -14.07 1.64 -7.36
CA SER A 104 -14.35 0.32 -7.93
C SER A 104 -15.59 -0.32 -7.33
N GLY A 105 -15.79 -0.16 -6.03
CA GLY A 105 -16.83 -0.87 -5.30
C GLY A 105 -16.60 -2.38 -5.20
N ILE A 106 -15.44 -2.87 -5.62
CA ILE A 106 -15.13 -4.31 -5.60
C ILE A 106 -14.88 -4.80 -4.16
N GLU A 107 -15.47 -5.94 -3.81
CA GLU A 107 -15.26 -6.55 -2.51
C GLU A 107 -13.88 -7.23 -2.45
N PRO A 108 -13.27 -7.35 -1.25
CA PRO A 108 -11.95 -7.96 -1.10
C PRO A 108 -11.83 -9.36 -1.69
N GLU A 109 -12.87 -10.21 -1.55
CA GLU A 109 -12.85 -11.57 -2.10
C GLU A 109 -12.82 -11.56 -3.63
N ASP A 110 -13.59 -10.68 -4.25
CA ASP A 110 -13.63 -10.57 -5.71
C ASP A 110 -12.33 -9.98 -6.25
N LEU A 111 -11.77 -9.03 -5.54
CA LEU A 111 -10.47 -8.45 -5.89
C LEU A 111 -9.36 -9.51 -5.81
N LYS A 112 -9.37 -10.33 -4.77
CA LYS A 112 -8.45 -11.45 -4.63
C LYS A 112 -8.52 -12.39 -5.83
N GLN A 113 -9.73 -12.77 -6.24
CA GLN A 113 -9.93 -13.65 -7.41
C GLN A 113 -9.34 -13.02 -8.68
N LYS A 114 -9.57 -11.74 -8.90
CA LYS A 114 -9.04 -11.03 -10.07
C LYS A 114 -7.52 -10.98 -10.08
N ILE A 115 -6.90 -10.79 -8.94
CA ILE A 115 -5.45 -10.78 -8.83
C ILE A 115 -4.87 -12.19 -9.03
N GLU A 116 -5.55 -13.22 -8.51
CA GLU A 116 -5.14 -14.62 -8.71
C GLU A 116 -5.10 -15.03 -10.19
N GLU A 117 -5.91 -14.41 -11.03
CA GLU A 117 -5.91 -14.66 -12.46
C GLU A 117 -4.70 -14.11 -13.20
N VAL A 118 -3.93 -13.23 -12.58
CA VAL A 118 -2.71 -12.66 -13.19
C VAL A 118 -1.62 -13.73 -13.22
N PRO A 119 -1.06 -14.07 -14.39
CA PRO A 119 -0.14 -15.21 -14.51
C PRO A 119 1.10 -15.15 -13.63
N VAL A 120 1.62 -13.97 -13.32
CA VAL A 120 2.81 -13.80 -12.48
C VAL A 120 2.53 -14.01 -10.99
N VAL A 121 1.27 -14.00 -10.59
CA VAL A 121 0.86 -14.11 -9.19
C VAL A 121 0.87 -15.57 -8.74
N ARG A 122 1.59 -15.85 -7.65
CA ARG A 122 1.65 -17.16 -7.02
C ARG A 122 0.71 -17.29 -5.86
N TYR A 123 0.60 -16.20 -5.09
CA TYR A 123 -0.25 -16.15 -3.90
C TYR A 123 -0.69 -14.72 -3.67
N VAL A 124 -1.93 -14.53 -3.22
CA VAL A 124 -2.44 -13.23 -2.84
C VAL A 124 -3.38 -13.34 -1.66
N LYS A 125 -3.28 -12.35 -0.79
CA LYS A 125 -4.19 -12.15 0.34
C LYS A 125 -4.69 -10.72 0.29
N VAL A 126 -5.99 -10.54 0.39
CA VAL A 126 -6.64 -9.22 0.40
C VAL A 126 -7.47 -9.10 1.66
N ARG A 127 -7.29 -8.02 2.40
CA ARG A 127 -8.08 -7.74 3.59
C ARG A 127 -8.39 -6.25 3.68
N ARG A 128 -9.44 -5.90 4.42
CA ARG A 128 -9.71 -4.50 4.71
C ARG A 128 -8.56 -3.92 5.53
N PHE A 129 -8.13 -2.74 5.15
CA PHE A 129 -7.06 -2.05 5.86
C PHE A 129 -7.60 -1.47 7.17
N SER A 130 -6.96 -1.78 8.29
CA SER A 130 -7.47 -1.40 9.61
C SER A 130 -6.43 -0.80 10.55
N GLY A 131 -5.19 -0.67 10.11
CA GLY A 131 -4.17 -0.13 10.99
C GLY A 131 -2.81 0.02 10.34
N PRO A 132 -1.80 0.40 11.09
CA PRO A 132 -0.46 0.56 10.54
C PRO A 132 0.09 -0.77 10.02
N VAL A 133 0.85 -0.69 8.94
CA VAL A 133 1.55 -1.84 8.37
C VAL A 133 3.01 -1.77 8.80
N VAL A 134 3.51 -2.84 9.39
CA VAL A 134 4.91 -2.97 9.73
C VAL A 134 5.48 -4.11 8.89
N SER A 135 6.43 -3.76 8.03
CA SER A 135 7.19 -4.74 7.25
C SER A 135 8.44 -5.09 8.05
N LEU A 136 8.53 -6.32 8.45
CA LEU A 136 9.66 -6.79 9.25
C LEU A 136 10.71 -7.51 8.43
#